data_f9c7afa4bcbe463d9a8dd1e5f58fd109
#
_entry.id   f9c7afa4bcbe463d9a8dd1e5f58fd109
#
_cell.length_a   1.000
_cell.length_b   1.000
_cell.length_c   1.000
_cell.angle_alpha   90.00
_cell.angle_beta   90.00
_cell.angle_gamma   90.00
#
_symmetry.space_group_name_H-M   'P 1'
#
loop_
_entity.id
_entity.type
_entity.pdbx_description
1 polymer ?
#
loop_
_entity_poly.entity_id
_entity_poly.type
_entity_poly.pdbx_seq_one_letter_code
_entity_poly.pdbx_strand_id
1 'polypeptide(L)'
;MKRSDINTLIRSATKCFESHGWTLPPHPRWDVTDFGLGCHRRYGLVLINLATEPEYCEKLMYGWREMTTPAHTHAKKKEDIICRWGELKIVLW
;
A
#
# COMPACT_ATOMS: atom_id res chain seq x y z
N MET A 1 -6.41 12.35 6.75
CA MET A 1 -7.36 11.99 5.65
C MET A 1 -8.78 11.87 6.18
N LYS A 2 -9.74 12.30 5.40
CA LYS A 2 -11.15 12.10 5.72
C LYS A 2 -11.53 10.63 5.48
N ARG A 3 -12.57 10.15 6.19
CA ARG A 3 -13.09 8.79 5.98
C ARG A 3 -13.49 8.55 4.53
N SER A 4 -14.07 9.55 3.85
CA SER A 4 -14.43 9.46 2.45
C SER A 4 -13.22 9.25 1.54
N ASP A 5 -12.08 9.86 1.86
CA ASP A 5 -10.83 9.67 1.11
C ASP A 5 -10.31 8.25 1.30
N ILE A 6 -10.33 7.75 2.53
CA ILE A 6 -9.94 6.37 2.85
C ILE A 6 -10.80 5.38 2.09
N ASN A 7 -12.11 5.57 2.10
CA ASN A 7 -13.04 4.69 1.38
C ASN A 7 -12.82 4.73 -0.13
N THR A 8 -12.51 5.89 -0.68
CA THR A 8 -12.18 6.04 -2.11
C THR A 8 -10.91 5.25 -2.46
N LEU A 9 -9.88 5.37 -1.64
CA LEU A 9 -8.61 4.64 -1.86
C LEU A 9 -8.82 3.12 -1.76
N ILE A 10 -9.56 2.66 -0.78
CA ILE A 10 -9.87 1.23 -0.62
C ILE A 10 -10.66 0.70 -1.81
N ARG A 11 -11.66 1.44 -2.29
CA ARG A 11 -12.43 1.04 -3.48
C ARG A 11 -11.55 0.97 -4.72
N SER A 12 -10.66 1.93 -4.91
CA SER A 12 -9.72 1.92 -6.05
C SER A 12 -8.79 0.72 -5.98
N ALA A 13 -8.25 0.42 -4.82
CA ALA A 13 -7.38 -0.74 -4.63
C ALA A 13 -8.13 -2.06 -4.89
N THR A 14 -9.33 -2.21 -4.33
CA THR A 14 -10.18 -3.38 -4.52
C THR A 14 -10.45 -3.61 -6.00
N LYS A 15 -10.85 -2.56 -6.71
CA LYS A 15 -11.15 -2.61 -8.13
C LYS A 15 -9.93 -3.05 -8.95
N CYS A 16 -8.75 -2.51 -8.62
CA CYS A 16 -7.51 -2.88 -9.27
C CYS A 16 -7.18 -4.36 -9.05
N PHE A 17 -7.24 -4.83 -7.82
CA PHE A 17 -6.94 -6.23 -7.50
C PHE A 17 -7.92 -7.19 -8.18
N GLU A 18 -9.21 -6.90 -8.12
CA GLU A 18 -10.25 -7.73 -8.76
C GLU A 18 -10.11 -7.76 -10.29
N SER A 19 -9.78 -6.62 -10.91
CA SER A 19 -9.60 -6.53 -12.36
C SER A 19 -8.44 -7.37 -12.87
N HIS A 20 -7.46 -7.67 -12.01
CA HIS A 20 -6.32 -8.53 -12.33
C HIS A 20 -6.51 -9.99 -11.87
N GLY A 21 -7.69 -10.32 -11.37
CA GLY A 21 -7.99 -11.67 -10.88
C GLY A 21 -7.28 -12.01 -9.57
N TRP A 22 -6.79 -11.03 -8.84
CA TRP A 22 -6.14 -11.27 -7.56
C TRP A 22 -7.18 -11.36 -6.45
N THR A 23 -7.25 -12.51 -5.83
CA THR A 23 -8.22 -12.77 -4.76
C THR A 23 -7.80 -12.06 -3.49
N LEU A 24 -8.74 -11.28 -2.92
CA LEU A 24 -8.54 -10.68 -1.62
C LEU A 24 -8.75 -11.73 -0.52
N PRO A 25 -8.01 -11.66 0.58
CA PRO A 25 -8.26 -12.55 1.72
C PRO A 25 -9.64 -12.25 2.31
N PRO A 26 -10.30 -13.24 2.95
CA PRO A 26 -11.52 -12.98 3.69
C PRO A 26 -11.23 -12.01 4.84
N HIS A 27 -12.14 -11.05 5.07
CA HIS A 27 -11.97 -10.00 6.08
C HIS A 27 -10.63 -9.28 5.95
N PRO A 28 -10.37 -8.57 4.82
CA PRO A 28 -9.08 -7.94 4.60
C PRO A 28 -8.72 -6.95 5.71
N ARG A 29 -7.48 -7.00 6.16
CA ARG A 29 -6.97 -6.09 7.18
C ARG A 29 -6.35 -4.88 6.49
N TRP A 30 -7.19 -3.93 6.18
CA TRP A 30 -6.79 -2.71 5.48
C TRP A 30 -5.98 -1.78 6.37
N ASP A 31 -4.98 -1.17 5.78
CA ASP A 31 -4.24 -0.05 6.36
C ASP A 31 -4.07 1.01 5.28
N VAL A 32 -4.46 2.24 5.57
CA VAL A 32 -4.39 3.33 4.61
C VAL A 32 -3.68 4.50 5.27
N THR A 33 -2.65 5.01 4.63
CA THR A 33 -1.88 6.12 5.16
C THR A 33 -1.56 7.15 4.10
N ASP A 34 -1.47 8.42 4.50
CA ASP A 34 -0.89 9.51 3.73
C ASP A 34 0.43 10.00 4.35
N PHE A 35 0.99 9.21 5.27
CA PHE A 35 2.20 9.53 6.02
C PHE A 35 2.11 10.85 6.81
N GLY A 36 0.88 11.30 7.11
CA GLY A 36 0.65 12.56 7.80
C GLY A 36 0.89 13.81 6.95
N LEU A 37 1.03 13.66 5.63
CA LEU A 37 1.37 14.77 4.74
C LEU A 37 0.14 15.48 4.15
N GLY A 38 -1.05 14.93 4.35
CA GLY A 38 -2.31 15.60 4.01
C GLY A 38 -2.75 15.50 2.55
N CYS A 39 -1.94 15.01 1.64
CA CYS A 39 -2.28 14.87 0.24
C CYS A 39 -2.36 13.39 -0.15
N HIS A 40 -3.55 12.80 -0.02
CA HIS A 40 -3.73 11.37 -0.28
C HIS A 40 -3.55 10.99 -1.76
N ARG A 41 -3.74 11.91 -2.70
CA ARG A 41 -3.50 11.64 -4.12
C ARG A 41 -2.03 11.43 -4.43
N ARG A 42 -1.16 12.13 -3.73
CA ARG A 42 0.28 12.04 -3.92
C ARG A 42 0.96 11.04 -2.97
N TYR A 43 0.48 10.97 -1.73
CA TYR A 43 1.11 10.18 -0.68
C TYR A 43 0.24 9.05 -0.14
N GLY A 44 -0.96 8.87 -0.69
CA GLY A 44 -1.87 7.83 -0.22
C GLY A 44 -1.39 6.43 -0.59
N LEU A 45 -1.17 5.60 0.41
CA LEU A 45 -0.78 4.21 0.25
C LEU A 45 -1.83 3.32 0.89
N VAL A 46 -2.30 2.33 0.13
CA VAL A 46 -3.24 1.32 0.61
C VAL A 46 -2.50 0.02 0.83
N LEU A 47 -2.67 -0.57 1.99
CA LEU A 47 -2.04 -1.82 2.37
C LEU A 47 -3.10 -2.82 2.79
N ILE A 48 -2.90 -4.08 2.46
CA ILE A 48 -3.60 -5.21 3.06
C ILE A 48 -2.58 -6.06 3.77
N ASN A 49 -2.73 -6.20 5.08
CA ASN A 49 -1.85 -7.04 5.87
C ASN A 49 -2.23 -8.51 5.67
N LEU A 50 -1.31 -9.31 5.12
CA LEU A 50 -1.52 -10.73 4.89
C LEU A 50 -0.94 -11.56 6.02
N ALA A 51 0.23 -11.20 6.52
CA ALA A 51 0.87 -11.84 7.66
C ALA A 51 1.54 -10.76 8.51
N THR A 52 1.36 -10.84 9.81
CA THR A 52 1.95 -9.92 10.77
C THR A 52 2.53 -10.73 11.92
N GLU A 53 3.78 -11.14 11.78
CA GLU A 53 4.52 -11.88 12.79
C GLU A 53 5.71 -11.04 13.26
N PRO A 54 6.29 -11.33 14.44
CA PRO A 54 7.41 -10.53 14.95
C PRO A 54 8.60 -10.42 14.00
N GLU A 55 8.86 -11.47 13.22
CA GLU A 55 10.00 -11.53 12.32
C GLU A 55 9.65 -11.45 10.84
N TYR A 56 8.35 -11.46 10.51
CA TYR A 56 7.89 -11.53 9.13
C TYR A 56 6.57 -10.79 8.95
N CYS A 57 6.55 -9.91 7.97
CA CYS A 57 5.32 -9.24 7.54
C CYS A 57 5.16 -9.40 6.02
N GLU A 58 3.95 -9.68 5.59
CA GLU A 58 3.59 -9.73 4.18
C GLU A 58 2.40 -8.81 3.93
N LYS A 59 2.51 -7.96 2.92
CA LYS A 59 1.48 -6.97 2.61
C LYS A 59 1.29 -6.86 1.11
N LEU A 60 0.04 -6.70 0.68
CA LEU A 60 -0.28 -6.18 -0.63
C LEU A 60 -0.30 -4.66 -0.55
N MET A 61 0.25 -3.99 -1.54
CA MET A 61 0.31 -2.54 -1.59
C MET A 61 -0.30 -2.01 -2.87
N TYR A 62 -1.01 -0.89 -2.75
CA TYR A 62 -1.59 -0.18 -3.88
C TYR A 62 -1.33 1.31 -3.73
N GLY A 63 -0.86 1.93 -4.79
CA GLY A 63 -0.72 3.38 -4.90
C GLY A 63 -1.29 3.87 -6.22
N TRP A 64 -1.85 5.08 -6.21
CA TRP A 64 -2.28 5.73 -7.44
C TRP A 64 -1.08 6.12 -8.29
N ARG A 65 -1.35 6.36 -9.57
CA ARG A 65 -0.32 6.83 -10.51
C ARG A 65 0.39 8.06 -9.94
N GLU A 66 1.73 8.05 -10.04
CA GLU A 66 2.60 9.12 -9.55
C GLU A 66 2.58 9.33 -8.03
N MET A 67 1.98 8.40 -7.29
CA MET A 67 2.08 8.39 -5.83
C MET A 67 3.53 8.15 -5.42
N THR A 68 3.95 8.81 -4.36
CA THR A 68 5.29 8.64 -3.78
C THR A 68 5.21 8.48 -2.28
N THR A 69 6.18 7.80 -1.69
CA THR A 69 6.33 7.73 -0.24
C THR A 69 7.45 8.66 0.20
N PRO A 70 7.38 9.23 1.42
CA PRO A 70 8.52 9.93 1.96
C PRO A 70 9.68 8.96 2.22
N ALA A 71 10.90 9.49 2.22
CA ALA A 71 12.08 8.70 2.55
C ALA A 71 11.98 8.18 3.98
N HIS A 72 12.26 6.89 4.16
CA HIS A 72 12.24 6.27 5.48
C HIS A 72 13.16 5.07 5.51
N THR A 73 13.54 4.66 6.71
CA THR A 73 14.36 3.47 6.92
C THR A 73 13.68 2.56 7.94
N HIS A 74 13.92 1.25 7.78
CA HIS A 74 13.47 0.24 8.73
C HIS A 74 14.72 -0.38 9.37
N ALA A 75 14.98 -0.03 10.62
CA ALA A 75 16.22 -0.36 11.29
C ALA A 75 16.47 -1.87 11.51
N LYS A 76 15.42 -2.69 11.52
CA LYS A 76 15.52 -4.12 11.87
C LYS A 76 14.80 -5.06 10.91
N LYS A 77 14.35 -4.58 9.75
CA LYS A 77 13.58 -5.41 8.81
C LYS A 77 14.26 -5.44 7.45
N LYS A 78 14.37 -6.64 6.89
CA LYS A 78 14.65 -6.81 5.48
C LYS A 78 13.33 -6.71 4.72
N GLU A 79 13.34 -6.04 3.58
CA GLU A 79 12.18 -5.91 2.73
C GLU A 79 12.46 -6.44 1.34
N ASP A 80 11.55 -7.28 0.85
CA ASP A 80 11.47 -7.66 -0.54
C ASP A 80 10.24 -6.97 -1.14
N ILE A 81 10.43 -6.24 -2.23
CA ILE A 81 9.35 -5.54 -2.91
C ILE A 81 9.19 -6.13 -4.30
N ILE A 82 7.99 -6.62 -4.60
CA ILE A 82 7.65 -7.21 -5.89
C ILE A 82 6.61 -6.32 -6.57
N CYS A 83 6.94 -5.79 -7.74
CA CYS A 83 5.99 -5.03 -8.54
C CYS A 83 5.16 -6.02 -9.38
N ARG A 84 3.88 -6.19 -9.05
CA ARG A 84 2.99 -7.12 -9.72
C ARG A 84 2.31 -6.51 -10.94
N TRP A 85 2.10 -5.20 -10.94
CA TRP A 85 1.49 -4.47 -12.04
C TRP A 85 1.86 -3.00 -11.97
N GLY A 86 2.03 -2.38 -13.14
CA GLY A 86 2.43 -0.99 -13.25
C GLY A 86 3.94 -0.81 -13.14
N GLU A 87 4.36 0.37 -12.74
CA GLU A 87 5.77 0.72 -12.60
C GLU A 87 6.05 1.22 -11.18
N LEU A 88 7.14 0.75 -10.61
CA LEU A 88 7.61 1.16 -9.31
C LEU A 88 9.06 1.61 -9.41
N LYS A 89 9.33 2.84 -8.97
CA LYS A 89 10.70 3.36 -8.89
C LYS A 89 11.14 3.38 -7.44
N ILE A 90 12.24 2.71 -7.15
CA ILE A 90 12.84 2.68 -5.80
C ILE A 90 14.14 3.47 -5.86
N VAL A 91 14.27 4.45 -4.97
CA VAL A 91 15.48 5.25 -4.83
C VAL A 91 16.14 4.91 -3.51
N LEU A 92 17.39 4.47 -3.58
CA LEU A 92 18.20 4.12 -2.42
C LEU A 92 19.30 5.16 -2.23
N TRP A 93 19.61 5.47 -0.96
CA TRP A 93 20.73 6.32 -0.61
C TRP A 93 21.43 5.87 0.68
#